data_26c3dc14f8cba77a8a714ed4bf8e77f6
#
_entry.id   26c3dc14f8cba77a8a714ed4bf8e77f6
#
_cell.length_a   1.000
_cell.length_b   1.000
_cell.length_c   1.000
_cell.angle_alpha   90.00
_cell.angle_beta   90.00
_cell.angle_gamma   90.00
#
_symmetry.space_group_name_H-M   'P 1'
#
loop_
_entity.id
_entity.type
_entity.pdbx_description
1 polymer ?
#
loop_
_entity_poly.entity_id
_entity_poly.type
_entity_poly.pdbx_seq_one_letter_code
_entity_poly.pdbx_strand_id
1 'polypeptide(L)'
;FIDRLELRKLLFCIVPFLLLGDLVLGKYSLLLFNREIPYYYIRNYLFVGVPYFCIGNLIYNFRSKIRLLKGKWLIYAMGLFSVTTLCERGILIYLGKNAVRDHYLSTTFLAISIFVYVLNKQYNETKPERVCGVLSRIGKEYSADIYILHPIFISILQVGAGILRLDTIYTLFAPILIYVSTIIFLVIVRKLKRRY
;
A
#
# COMPACT_ATOMS: atom_id res chain seq x y z
N PHE A 1 10.86 -21.86 1.88
CA PHE A 1 9.58 -22.58 1.87
C PHE A 1 8.84 -22.51 0.51
N ILE A 2 9.05 -21.44 -0.26
CA ILE A 2 8.37 -21.22 -1.56
C ILE A 2 9.21 -21.73 -2.76
N ASP A 3 10.38 -22.30 -2.52
CA ASP A 3 11.33 -22.68 -3.58
C ASP A 3 11.03 -24.01 -4.29
N ARG A 4 10.05 -24.75 -3.87
CA ARG A 4 9.60 -25.94 -4.60
C ARG A 4 8.77 -25.51 -5.81
N LEU A 5 9.19 -25.95 -7.01
CA LEU A 5 8.61 -25.53 -8.30
C LEU A 5 7.08 -25.73 -8.37
N GLU A 6 6.57 -26.78 -7.75
CA GLU A 6 5.14 -27.10 -7.69
C GLU A 6 4.36 -26.15 -6.79
N LEU A 7 4.93 -25.76 -5.63
CA LEU A 7 4.31 -24.80 -4.73
C LEU A 7 4.21 -23.42 -5.37
N ARG A 8 5.19 -23.04 -6.18
CA ARG A 8 5.15 -21.78 -6.95
C ARG A 8 4.02 -21.77 -7.98
N LYS A 9 3.83 -22.87 -8.71
CA LYS A 9 2.73 -22.99 -9.68
C LYS A 9 1.37 -22.89 -8.99
N LEU A 10 1.21 -23.61 -7.86
CA LEU A 10 -0.02 -23.58 -7.07
C LEU A 10 -0.33 -22.15 -6.56
N LEU A 11 0.67 -21.46 -6.00
CA LEU A 11 0.50 -20.07 -5.55
C LEU A 11 0.16 -19.13 -6.70
N PHE A 12 0.75 -19.35 -7.88
CA PHE A 12 0.44 -18.56 -9.07
C PHE A 12 -1.03 -18.65 -9.49
N CYS A 13 -1.63 -19.85 -9.32
CA CYS A 13 -3.04 -20.05 -9.61
C CYS A 13 -3.94 -19.49 -8.50
N ILE A 14 -3.57 -19.66 -7.23
CA ILE A 14 -4.43 -19.26 -6.09
C ILE A 14 -4.44 -17.73 -5.89
N VAL A 15 -3.33 -17.04 -6.14
CA VAL A 15 -3.21 -15.59 -5.93
C VAL A 15 -4.27 -14.78 -6.67
N PRO A 16 -4.53 -14.99 -7.98
CA PRO A 16 -5.60 -14.27 -8.68
C PRO A 16 -6.99 -14.52 -8.08
N PHE A 17 -7.28 -15.74 -7.65
CA PHE A 17 -8.57 -16.08 -7.03
C PHE A 17 -8.75 -15.37 -5.68
N LEU A 18 -7.70 -15.30 -4.86
CA LEU A 18 -7.75 -14.60 -3.58
C LEU A 18 -7.92 -13.09 -3.79
N LEU A 19 -7.21 -12.49 -4.75
CA LEU A 19 -7.36 -11.07 -5.08
C LEU A 19 -8.75 -10.78 -5.65
N LEU A 20 -9.27 -11.62 -6.54
CA LEU A 20 -10.63 -11.48 -7.05
C LEU A 20 -11.65 -11.64 -5.93
N GLY A 21 -11.43 -12.59 -5.01
CA GLY A 21 -12.25 -12.75 -3.82
C GLY A 21 -12.28 -11.48 -2.97
N ASP A 22 -11.12 -10.87 -2.68
CA ASP A 22 -11.04 -9.60 -1.95
C ASP A 22 -11.78 -8.46 -2.66
N LEU A 23 -11.65 -8.36 -3.97
CA LEU A 23 -12.33 -7.32 -4.77
C LEU A 23 -13.84 -7.55 -4.84
N VAL A 24 -14.27 -8.75 -5.20
CA VAL A 24 -15.70 -9.10 -5.39
C VAL A 24 -16.46 -9.04 -4.07
N LEU A 25 -15.93 -9.66 -3.03
CA LEU A 25 -16.55 -9.67 -1.70
C LEU A 25 -16.33 -8.37 -0.93
N GLY A 26 -15.26 -7.63 -1.24
CA GLY A 26 -14.94 -6.35 -0.62
C GLY A 26 -15.53 -5.16 -1.37
N LYS A 27 -14.75 -4.58 -2.28
CA LYS A 27 -15.08 -3.31 -2.94
C LYS A 27 -16.31 -3.37 -3.83
N TYR A 28 -16.48 -4.45 -4.58
CA TYR A 28 -17.59 -4.61 -5.52
C TYR A 28 -18.79 -5.35 -4.94
N SER A 29 -18.78 -5.71 -3.65
CA SER A 29 -19.88 -6.42 -3.00
C SER A 29 -21.21 -5.66 -3.08
N LEU A 30 -21.16 -4.34 -2.87
CA LEU A 30 -22.33 -3.48 -2.97
C LEU A 30 -22.83 -3.34 -4.41
N LEU A 31 -21.94 -3.38 -5.40
CA LEU A 31 -22.29 -3.35 -6.82
C LEU A 31 -22.91 -4.68 -7.28
N LEU A 32 -22.31 -5.81 -6.89
CA LEU A 32 -22.68 -7.14 -7.40
C LEU A 32 -23.83 -7.77 -6.60
N PHE A 33 -23.83 -7.60 -5.28
CA PHE A 33 -24.77 -8.28 -4.38
C PHE A 33 -25.74 -7.34 -3.68
N ASN A 34 -25.64 -6.02 -3.90
CA ASN A 34 -26.44 -5.00 -3.20
C ASN A 34 -26.30 -5.04 -1.67
N ARG A 35 -25.22 -5.64 -1.17
CA ARG A 35 -24.92 -5.79 0.26
C ARG A 35 -23.47 -5.50 0.55
N GLU A 36 -23.21 -4.81 1.64
CA GLU A 36 -21.85 -4.69 2.17
C GLU A 36 -21.52 -5.91 3.03
N ILE A 37 -20.44 -6.58 2.70
CA ILE A 37 -19.89 -7.65 3.53
C ILE A 37 -18.99 -7.00 4.57
N PRO A 38 -19.17 -7.30 5.87
CA PRO A 38 -18.35 -6.72 6.92
C PRO A 38 -16.85 -6.94 6.64
N TYR A 39 -16.07 -5.85 6.72
CA TYR A 39 -14.68 -5.80 6.29
C TYR A 39 -13.78 -6.79 7.03
N TYR A 40 -14.08 -7.16 8.26
CA TYR A 40 -13.29 -8.11 9.05
C TYR A 40 -13.27 -9.54 8.48
N TYR A 41 -14.27 -9.93 7.69
CA TYR A 41 -14.25 -11.24 7.00
C TYR A 41 -13.27 -11.26 5.83
N ILE A 42 -12.99 -10.12 5.23
CA ILE A 42 -12.24 -10.03 3.98
C ILE A 42 -10.87 -9.39 4.22
N ARG A 43 -10.76 -8.40 5.12
CA ARG A 43 -9.50 -7.76 5.48
C ARG A 43 -8.68 -8.66 6.41
N ASN A 44 -8.27 -9.80 5.91
CA ASN A 44 -7.48 -10.76 6.66
C ASN A 44 -6.20 -11.13 5.91
N TYR A 45 -5.35 -11.88 6.57
CA TYR A 45 -4.09 -12.34 6.01
C TYR A 45 -4.27 -13.15 4.72
N LEU A 46 -5.34 -13.94 4.62
CA LEU A 46 -5.58 -14.84 3.50
C LEU A 46 -5.85 -14.07 2.20
N PHE A 47 -6.78 -13.10 2.22
CA PHE A 47 -7.19 -12.36 1.03
C PHE A 47 -6.25 -11.20 0.66
N VAL A 48 -5.51 -10.65 1.63
CA VAL A 48 -4.62 -9.51 1.40
C VAL A 48 -3.15 -9.89 1.59
N GLY A 49 -2.79 -10.49 2.73
CA GLY A 49 -1.40 -10.79 3.06
C GLY A 49 -0.76 -11.77 2.09
N VAL A 50 -1.37 -12.93 1.89
CA VAL A 50 -0.84 -14.00 1.03
C VAL A 50 -0.68 -13.55 -0.42
N PRO A 51 -1.69 -12.94 -1.08
CA PRO A 51 -1.54 -12.51 -2.47
C PRO A 51 -0.42 -11.49 -2.66
N TYR A 52 -0.37 -10.44 -1.84
CA TYR A 52 0.67 -9.41 -2.00
C TYR A 52 2.07 -9.92 -1.66
N PHE A 53 2.20 -10.82 -0.68
CA PHE A 53 3.47 -11.49 -0.39
C PHE A 53 3.93 -12.33 -1.59
N CYS A 54 3.03 -13.11 -2.19
CA CYS A 54 3.33 -13.92 -3.36
C CYS A 54 3.69 -13.07 -4.58
N ILE A 55 2.96 -11.97 -4.83
CA ILE A 55 3.29 -11.01 -5.89
C ILE A 55 4.67 -10.42 -5.67
N GLY A 56 4.99 -9.98 -4.45
CA GLY A 56 6.31 -9.46 -4.10
C GLY A 56 7.43 -10.47 -4.36
N ASN A 57 7.22 -11.73 -3.97
CA ASN A 57 8.17 -12.83 -4.24
C ASN A 57 8.33 -13.09 -5.74
N LEU A 58 7.24 -13.08 -6.51
CA LEU A 58 7.29 -13.20 -7.97
C LEU A 58 8.10 -12.08 -8.61
N ILE A 59 7.82 -10.84 -8.28
CA ILE A 59 8.53 -9.68 -8.79
C ILE A 59 10.02 -9.80 -8.48
N TYR A 60 10.37 -10.19 -7.26
CA TYR A 60 11.76 -10.41 -6.87
C TYR A 60 12.45 -11.51 -7.71
N ASN A 61 11.76 -12.60 -8.02
CA ASN A 61 12.30 -13.66 -8.87
C ASN A 61 12.52 -13.21 -10.32
N PHE A 62 11.73 -12.25 -10.81
CA PHE A 62 11.90 -11.67 -12.14
C PHE A 62 12.79 -10.41 -12.16
N ARG A 63 13.52 -10.11 -11.10
CA ARG A 63 14.34 -8.89 -10.96
C ARG A 63 15.34 -8.66 -12.11
N SER A 64 15.91 -9.73 -12.68
CA SER A 64 16.81 -9.63 -13.83
C SER A 64 16.12 -9.06 -15.09
N LYS A 65 14.86 -9.45 -15.31
CA LYS A 65 14.04 -8.94 -16.41
C LYS A 65 13.55 -7.51 -16.12
N ILE A 66 13.25 -7.20 -14.86
CA ILE A 66 12.82 -5.87 -14.43
C ILE A 66 13.91 -4.83 -14.68
N ARG A 67 15.19 -5.20 -14.52
CA ARG A 67 16.33 -4.33 -14.82
C ARG A 67 16.34 -3.85 -16.29
N LEU A 68 15.83 -4.67 -17.20
CA LEU A 68 15.81 -4.37 -18.66
C LEU A 68 14.64 -3.46 -19.05
N LEU A 69 13.67 -3.24 -18.15
CA LEU A 69 12.52 -2.39 -18.44
C LEU A 69 12.95 -0.92 -18.51
N LYS A 70 12.40 -0.20 -19.47
CA LYS A 70 12.62 1.25 -19.58
C LYS A 70 11.77 1.95 -18.51
N GLY A 71 12.40 2.69 -17.60
CA GLY A 71 11.73 3.41 -16.50
C GLY A 71 10.59 4.31 -16.95
N LYS A 72 10.66 4.90 -18.15
CA LYS A 72 9.59 5.74 -18.72
C LYS A 72 8.25 5.00 -18.83
N TRP A 73 8.27 3.74 -19.28
CA TRP A 73 7.04 2.94 -19.39
C TRP A 73 6.41 2.65 -18.03
N LEU A 74 7.22 2.47 -16.99
CA LEU A 74 6.74 2.26 -15.63
C LEU A 74 6.09 3.53 -15.08
N ILE A 75 6.64 4.72 -15.37
CA ILE A 75 6.03 6.01 -15.01
C ILE A 75 4.67 6.18 -15.72
N TYR A 76 4.60 5.86 -17.01
CA TYR A 76 3.32 5.91 -17.74
C TYR A 76 2.30 4.93 -17.16
N ALA A 77 2.71 3.71 -16.82
CA ALA A 77 1.84 2.73 -16.17
C ALA A 77 1.32 3.24 -14.81
N MET A 78 2.20 3.84 -13.99
CA MET A 78 1.80 4.45 -12.72
C MET A 78 0.79 5.58 -12.94
N GLY A 79 1.02 6.48 -13.90
CA GLY A 79 0.08 7.55 -14.27
C GLY A 79 -1.26 7.00 -14.73
N LEU A 80 -1.25 6.01 -15.62
CA LEU A 80 -2.45 5.35 -16.11
C LEU A 80 -3.26 4.73 -14.97
N PHE A 81 -2.61 3.91 -14.11
CA PHE A 81 -3.32 3.26 -13.01
C PHE A 81 -3.77 4.23 -11.92
N SER A 82 -3.10 5.37 -11.74
CA SER A 82 -3.58 6.44 -10.87
C SER A 82 -4.87 7.04 -11.41
N VAL A 83 -4.92 7.39 -12.69
CA VAL A 83 -6.12 7.93 -13.34
C VAL A 83 -7.25 6.92 -13.32
N THR A 84 -6.99 5.66 -13.67
CA THR A 84 -8.03 4.61 -13.63
C THR A 84 -8.57 4.39 -12.22
N THR A 85 -7.75 4.50 -11.17
CA THR A 85 -8.22 4.42 -9.78
C THR A 85 -9.19 5.57 -9.44
N LEU A 86 -8.87 6.79 -9.87
CA LEU A 86 -9.76 7.93 -9.65
C LEU A 86 -11.08 7.80 -10.43
N CYS A 87 -11.01 7.36 -11.69
CA CYS A 87 -12.19 7.10 -12.51
C CYS A 87 -13.07 5.99 -11.90
N GLU A 88 -12.47 4.88 -11.49
CA GLU A 88 -13.13 3.75 -10.84
C GLU A 88 -13.88 4.20 -9.57
N ARG A 89 -13.20 4.97 -8.72
CA ARG A 89 -13.82 5.57 -7.53
C ARG A 89 -14.96 6.49 -7.90
N GLY A 90 -14.77 7.37 -8.88
CA GLY A 90 -15.81 8.32 -9.35
C GLY A 90 -17.05 7.60 -9.85
N ILE A 91 -16.89 6.56 -10.65
CA ILE A 91 -18.00 5.74 -11.17
C ILE A 91 -18.76 5.06 -10.02
N LEU A 92 -18.05 4.44 -9.06
CA LEU A 92 -18.70 3.76 -7.93
C LEU A 92 -19.45 4.75 -7.01
N ILE A 93 -18.92 5.96 -6.83
CA ILE A 93 -19.62 7.03 -6.08
C ILE A 93 -20.87 7.48 -6.85
N TYR A 94 -20.74 7.72 -8.15
CA TYR A 94 -21.88 8.15 -8.99
C TYR A 94 -23.01 7.12 -9.00
N LEU A 95 -22.69 5.83 -9.02
CA LEU A 95 -23.66 4.74 -8.95
C LEU A 95 -24.22 4.51 -7.53
N GLY A 96 -23.73 5.21 -6.49
CA GLY A 96 -24.10 4.96 -5.10
C GLY A 96 -23.68 3.57 -4.60
N LYS A 97 -22.69 2.93 -5.24
CA LYS A 97 -22.22 1.58 -4.98
C LYS A 97 -20.78 1.52 -4.43
N ASN A 98 -20.32 2.61 -3.86
CA ASN A 98 -18.96 2.73 -3.33
C ASN A 98 -18.89 2.16 -1.90
N ALA A 99 -18.66 0.85 -1.77
CA ALA A 99 -18.41 0.22 -0.47
C ALA A 99 -17.23 0.84 0.28
N VAL A 100 -17.21 0.77 1.61
CA VAL A 100 -16.24 1.44 2.52
C VAL A 100 -14.79 0.96 2.32
N ARG A 101 -14.52 0.09 1.37
CA ARG A 101 -13.17 -0.41 1.11
C ARG A 101 -12.38 0.47 0.15
N ASP A 102 -11.09 0.69 0.44
CA ASP A 102 -10.18 1.49 -0.39
C ASP A 102 -9.38 0.66 -1.40
N HIS A 103 -9.65 -0.65 -1.50
CA HIS A 103 -8.96 -1.57 -2.40
C HIS A 103 -9.73 -1.70 -3.72
N TYR A 104 -9.30 -0.98 -4.73
CA TYR A 104 -9.81 -1.04 -6.10
C TYR A 104 -8.97 -1.99 -6.97
N LEU A 105 -9.52 -2.46 -8.08
CA LEU A 105 -8.75 -3.29 -9.03
C LEU A 105 -7.51 -2.55 -9.53
N SER A 106 -7.67 -1.31 -9.91
CA SER A 106 -6.59 -0.45 -10.39
C SER A 106 -5.51 -0.16 -9.34
N THR A 107 -5.85 -0.11 -8.05
CA THR A 107 -4.85 0.08 -6.97
C THR A 107 -3.88 -1.08 -6.85
N THR A 108 -4.29 -2.32 -7.15
CA THR A 108 -3.39 -3.48 -7.19
C THR A 108 -2.33 -3.31 -8.28
N PHE A 109 -2.74 -2.93 -9.49
CA PHE A 109 -1.80 -2.69 -10.59
C PHE A 109 -0.93 -1.47 -10.35
N LEU A 110 -1.45 -0.43 -9.72
CA LEU A 110 -0.68 0.74 -9.30
C LEU A 110 0.41 0.35 -8.30
N ALA A 111 0.08 -0.42 -7.27
CA ALA A 111 1.03 -0.89 -6.27
C ALA A 111 2.15 -1.75 -6.90
N ILE A 112 1.79 -2.67 -7.81
CA ILE A 112 2.76 -3.47 -8.57
C ILE A 112 3.67 -2.57 -9.40
N SER A 113 3.11 -1.59 -10.11
CA SER A 113 3.87 -0.68 -10.97
C SER A 113 4.86 0.16 -10.18
N ILE A 114 4.45 0.69 -9.02
CA ILE A 114 5.32 1.43 -8.10
C ILE A 114 6.45 0.53 -7.60
N PHE A 115 6.14 -0.68 -7.16
CA PHE A 115 7.15 -1.61 -6.64
C PHE A 115 8.17 -2.01 -7.70
N VAL A 116 7.70 -2.32 -8.91
CA VAL A 116 8.56 -2.64 -10.07
C VAL A 116 9.43 -1.43 -10.45
N TYR A 117 8.87 -0.21 -10.43
CA TYR A 117 9.62 1.02 -10.71
C TYR A 117 10.75 1.25 -9.70
N VAL A 118 10.45 1.10 -8.40
CA VAL A 118 11.45 1.27 -7.34
C VAL A 118 12.59 0.25 -7.49
N LEU A 119 12.26 -1.02 -7.77
CA LEU A 119 13.28 -2.05 -8.04
C LEU A 119 14.09 -1.75 -9.29
N ASN A 120 13.45 -1.35 -10.39
CA ASN A 120 14.13 -0.97 -11.64
C ASN A 120 15.13 0.18 -11.39
N LYS A 121 14.69 1.21 -10.66
CA LYS A 121 15.53 2.35 -10.30
C LYS A 121 16.71 1.93 -9.44
N GLN A 122 16.48 1.10 -8.42
CA GLN A 122 17.53 0.58 -7.54
C GLN A 122 18.61 -0.20 -8.29
N TYR A 123 18.24 -0.95 -9.34
CA TYR A 123 19.21 -1.73 -10.13
C TYR A 123 19.97 -0.91 -11.19
N ASN A 124 19.40 0.17 -11.65
CA ASN A 124 19.98 0.97 -12.74
C ASN A 124 20.72 2.22 -12.26
N GLU A 125 20.49 2.66 -11.02
CA GLU A 125 21.19 3.81 -10.45
C GLU A 125 22.35 3.36 -9.57
N THR A 126 23.56 3.79 -9.93
CA THR A 126 24.80 3.49 -9.22
C THR A 126 25.00 4.32 -7.94
N LYS A 127 24.27 5.42 -7.80
CA LYS A 127 24.31 6.30 -6.62
C LYS A 127 22.88 6.62 -6.20
N PRO A 128 22.40 6.15 -5.01
CA PRO A 128 21.11 6.59 -4.49
C PRO A 128 21.17 8.11 -4.23
N GLU A 129 20.25 8.85 -4.81
CA GLU A 129 20.04 10.25 -4.47
C GLU A 129 19.89 10.39 -2.94
N ARG A 130 20.40 11.48 -2.34
CA ARG A 130 20.36 11.70 -0.88
C ARG A 130 18.96 11.52 -0.28
N VAL A 131 17.93 11.95 -0.98
CA VAL A 131 16.53 11.80 -0.56
C VAL A 131 16.11 10.32 -0.54
N CYS A 132 16.50 9.54 -1.55
CA CYS A 132 16.23 8.11 -1.60
C CYS A 132 16.95 7.36 -0.47
N GLY A 133 18.15 7.81 -0.09
CA GLY A 133 18.89 7.28 1.05
C GLY A 133 18.21 7.52 2.40
N VAL A 134 17.64 8.70 2.62
CA VAL A 134 16.89 9.04 3.85
C VAL A 134 15.60 8.23 3.94
N LEU A 135 14.80 8.18 2.87
CA LEU A 135 13.57 7.39 2.85
C LEU A 135 13.83 5.90 3.01
N SER A 136 14.87 5.38 2.38
CA SER A 136 15.30 3.98 2.53
C SER A 136 15.71 3.66 3.96
N ARG A 137 16.44 4.58 4.61
CA ARG A 137 16.82 4.44 6.02
C ARG A 137 15.59 4.45 6.93
N ILE A 138 14.66 5.39 6.72
CA ILE A 138 13.41 5.45 7.48
C ILE A 138 12.63 4.14 7.30
N GLY A 139 12.47 3.67 6.06
CA GLY A 139 11.80 2.41 5.79
C GLY A 139 12.46 1.20 6.45
N LYS A 140 13.80 1.12 6.42
CA LYS A 140 14.55 0.01 7.02
C LYS A 140 14.54 0.02 8.55
N GLU A 141 14.68 1.20 9.15
CA GLU A 141 14.89 1.31 10.59
C GLU A 141 13.59 1.52 11.38
N TYR A 142 12.56 2.11 10.77
CA TYR A 142 11.37 2.56 11.50
C TYR A 142 10.05 1.98 10.99
N SER A 143 10.04 1.21 9.88
CA SER A 143 8.77 0.75 9.28
C SER A 143 7.91 -0.07 10.24
N ALA A 144 8.50 -0.98 11.02
CA ALA A 144 7.77 -1.78 11.99
C ALA A 144 7.22 -0.92 13.14
N ASP A 145 8.06 -0.02 13.67
CA ASP A 145 7.65 0.89 14.74
C ASP A 145 6.55 1.86 14.27
N ILE A 146 6.65 2.38 13.04
CA ILE A 146 5.62 3.23 12.42
C ILE A 146 4.32 2.44 12.31
N TYR A 147 4.38 1.19 11.82
CA TYR A 147 3.20 0.35 11.66
C TYR A 147 2.47 0.09 12.98
N ILE A 148 3.21 -0.09 14.07
CA ILE A 148 2.65 -0.33 15.39
C ILE A 148 2.08 0.96 16.01
N LEU A 149 2.76 2.09 15.84
CA LEU A 149 2.43 3.33 16.54
C LEU A 149 1.43 4.23 15.80
N HIS A 150 1.32 4.12 14.45
CA HIS A 150 0.45 5.03 13.70
C HIS A 150 -1.03 5.00 14.14
N PRO A 151 -1.65 3.89 14.62
CA PRO A 151 -3.03 3.92 15.08
C PRO A 151 -3.22 4.80 16.31
N ILE A 152 -2.20 4.86 17.18
CA ILE A 152 -2.21 5.73 18.36
C ILE A 152 -2.20 7.20 17.92
N PHE A 153 -1.35 7.54 16.94
CA PHE A 153 -1.30 8.89 16.38
C PHE A 153 -2.56 9.29 15.63
N ILE A 154 -3.24 8.35 14.95
CA ILE A 154 -4.57 8.59 14.37
C ILE A 154 -5.51 9.08 15.46
N SER A 155 -5.62 8.33 16.58
CA SER A 155 -6.54 8.66 17.67
C SER A 155 -6.21 10.01 18.32
N ILE A 156 -4.93 10.26 18.62
CA ILE A 156 -4.48 11.50 19.25
C ILE A 156 -4.77 12.72 18.36
N LEU A 157 -4.39 12.64 17.08
CA LEU A 157 -4.56 13.75 16.14
C LEU A 157 -6.03 13.99 15.80
N GLN A 158 -6.84 12.95 15.71
CA GLN A 158 -8.28 13.07 15.49
C GLN A 158 -8.97 13.76 16.64
N VAL A 159 -8.67 13.39 17.89
CA VAL A 159 -9.20 14.07 19.09
C VAL A 159 -8.73 15.54 19.13
N GLY A 160 -7.44 15.80 18.85
CA GLY A 160 -6.90 17.15 18.78
C GLY A 160 -7.59 18.02 17.73
N ALA A 161 -7.82 17.47 16.54
CA ALA A 161 -8.52 18.16 15.46
C ALA A 161 -9.97 18.50 15.82
N GLY A 162 -10.68 17.58 16.48
CA GLY A 162 -12.04 17.82 16.96
C GLY A 162 -12.10 18.94 18.01
N ILE A 163 -11.17 18.97 18.98
CA ILE A 163 -11.07 20.04 19.97
C ILE A 163 -10.82 21.40 19.32
N LEU A 164 -9.95 21.43 18.32
CA LEU A 164 -9.58 22.66 17.61
C LEU A 164 -10.55 23.05 16.49
N ARG A 165 -11.59 22.27 16.25
CA ARG A 165 -12.56 22.42 15.14
C ARG A 165 -11.89 22.45 13.76
N LEU A 166 -10.83 21.68 13.58
CA LEU A 166 -10.03 21.59 12.35
C LEU A 166 -10.30 20.29 11.56
N ASP A 167 -11.47 19.67 11.75
CA ASP A 167 -11.80 18.35 11.18
C ASP A 167 -11.63 18.28 9.65
N THR A 168 -12.03 19.35 8.94
CA THR A 168 -11.90 19.38 7.48
C THR A 168 -10.43 19.39 7.03
N ILE A 169 -9.60 20.21 7.69
CA ILE A 169 -8.17 20.30 7.39
C ILE A 169 -7.47 18.99 7.77
N TYR A 170 -7.83 18.45 8.94
CA TYR A 170 -7.32 17.16 9.39
C TYR A 170 -7.64 16.06 8.37
N THR A 171 -8.90 15.95 7.93
CA THR A 171 -9.31 14.90 6.98
C THR A 171 -8.51 14.97 5.68
N LEU A 172 -8.17 16.18 5.21
CA LEU A 172 -7.38 16.36 3.98
C LEU A 172 -5.91 15.96 4.16
N PHE A 173 -5.29 16.32 5.29
CA PHE A 173 -3.87 16.13 5.53
C PHE A 173 -3.53 14.99 6.49
N ALA A 174 -4.53 14.26 7.01
CA ALA A 174 -4.35 13.22 8.01
C ALA A 174 -3.24 12.21 7.68
N PRO A 175 -3.13 11.62 6.48
CA PRO A 175 -2.09 10.64 6.18
C PRO A 175 -0.67 11.21 6.36
N ILE A 176 -0.46 12.47 5.93
CA ILE A 176 0.83 13.15 6.04
C ILE A 176 1.13 13.48 7.49
N LEU A 177 0.16 14.07 8.20
CA LEU A 177 0.32 14.46 9.59
C LEU A 177 0.62 13.26 10.50
N ILE A 178 -0.12 12.17 10.33
CA ILE A 178 0.07 10.94 11.09
C ILE A 178 1.46 10.36 10.85
N TYR A 179 1.87 10.26 9.59
CA TYR A 179 3.16 9.69 9.22
C TYR A 179 4.33 10.53 9.75
N VAL A 180 4.27 11.85 9.55
CA VAL A 180 5.31 12.78 10.00
C VAL A 180 5.41 12.81 11.53
N SER A 181 4.28 12.93 12.25
CA SER A 181 4.29 12.95 13.71
C SER A 181 4.83 11.65 14.31
N THR A 182 4.47 10.50 13.72
CA THR A 182 5.00 9.19 14.15
C THR A 182 6.52 9.12 13.96
N ILE A 183 7.04 9.56 12.82
CA ILE A 183 8.49 9.59 12.58
C ILE A 183 9.20 10.52 13.55
N ILE A 184 8.70 11.73 13.74
CA ILE A 184 9.31 12.70 14.68
C ILE A 184 9.39 12.10 16.08
N PHE A 185 8.31 11.50 16.55
CA PHE A 185 8.27 10.82 17.85
C PHE A 185 9.34 9.72 17.96
N LEU A 186 9.42 8.84 16.95
CA LEU A 186 10.40 7.74 16.94
C LEU A 186 11.85 8.25 16.93
N VAL A 187 12.13 9.31 16.17
CA VAL A 187 13.46 9.94 16.15
C VAL A 187 13.83 10.49 17.52
N ILE A 188 12.88 11.16 18.18
CA ILE A 188 13.10 11.72 19.54
C ILE A 188 13.37 10.58 20.53
N VAL A 189 12.51 9.55 20.55
CA VAL A 189 12.66 8.42 21.47
C VAL A 189 14.02 7.71 21.30
N ARG A 190 14.43 7.43 20.04
CA ARG A 190 15.74 6.83 19.78
C ARG A 190 16.92 7.72 20.16
N LYS A 191 16.79 9.03 19.98
CA LYS A 191 17.83 9.99 20.39
C LYS A 191 17.99 10.03 21.92
N LEU A 192 16.86 9.98 22.65
CA LEU A 192 16.89 9.87 24.10
C LEU A 192 17.52 8.56 24.56
N LYS A 193 17.12 7.42 23.97
CA LYS A 193 17.67 6.10 24.31
C LYS A 193 19.17 5.94 24.04
N ARG A 194 19.75 6.72 23.13
CA ARG A 194 21.20 6.73 22.85
C ARG A 194 22.00 7.58 23.83
N ARG A 195 21.34 8.40 24.65
CA ARG A 195 22.02 9.28 25.63
C ARG A 195 22.10 8.65 27.03
N TYR A 196 21.34 7.58 27.23
CA TYR A 196 21.41 6.72 28.43
C TYR A 196 21.98 5.35 28.05
#